data_db2072b8387fc4981335db7d51da1480
#
_entry.id   db2072b8387fc4981335db7d51da1480
#
_cell.length_a   1.000
_cell.length_b   1.000
_cell.length_c   1.000
_cell.angle_alpha   90.00
_cell.angle_beta   90.00
_cell.angle_gamma   90.00
#
_symmetry.space_group_name_H-M   'P 1'
#
loop_
_entity.id
_entity.type
_entity.pdbx_description
1 polymer ?
#
loop_
_entity_poly.entity_id
_entity_poly.type
_entity_poly.pdbx_seq_one_letter_code
_entity_poly.pdbx_strand_id
1 'polypeptide(L)'
;PVVAKLAPNDPDLGNTVRVATEAGADALTLVNTVPGILLHARDGTPELGAGQGGMSGPALRPVGLRAVGIASAATVLPIVGVGGVFAPTDAVAYARAGASLVEIGTASFAAPRAAEKVVRGLSRWGRPSDRWDDLRAPPK
;
A
#
# COMPACT_ATOMS: atom_id res chain seq x y z
N PRO A 1 -12.40 -16.39 2.05
CA PRO A 1 -12.35 -15.05 1.44
C PRO A 1 -11.21 -14.94 0.44
N VAL A 2 -11.40 -14.13 -0.60
CA VAL A 2 -10.40 -13.84 -1.64
C VAL A 2 -10.02 -12.37 -1.56
N VAL A 3 -8.73 -12.08 -1.37
CA VAL A 3 -8.18 -10.73 -1.38
C VAL A 3 -7.37 -10.54 -2.67
N ALA A 4 -7.86 -9.71 -3.58
CA ALA A 4 -7.17 -9.45 -4.84
C ALA A 4 -6.07 -8.40 -4.65
N LYS A 5 -4.81 -8.76 -5.00
CA LYS A 5 -3.67 -7.85 -4.94
C LYS A 5 -3.41 -7.20 -6.30
N LEU A 6 -3.52 -5.88 -6.37
CA LEU A 6 -3.42 -5.13 -7.61
C LEU A 6 -2.06 -4.45 -7.79
N ALA A 7 -1.64 -4.33 -9.05
CA ALA A 7 -0.39 -3.71 -9.42
C ALA A 7 -0.54 -2.18 -9.54
N PRO A 8 0.49 -1.40 -9.17
CA PRO A 8 0.42 0.06 -9.23
C PRO A 8 0.60 0.66 -10.61
N ASN A 9 1.12 -0.13 -11.54
CA ASN A 9 1.43 0.26 -12.92
C ASN A 9 0.32 -0.07 -13.92
N ASP A 10 -0.88 -0.39 -13.44
CA ASP A 10 -2.05 -0.57 -14.27
C ASP A 10 -2.50 0.80 -14.83
N PRO A 11 -2.60 0.95 -16.16
CA PRO A 11 -3.02 2.21 -16.78
C PRO A 11 -4.48 2.55 -16.49
N ASP A 12 -5.33 1.55 -16.22
CA ASP A 12 -6.76 1.73 -15.89
C ASP A 12 -7.12 1.00 -14.58
N LEU A 13 -6.43 1.37 -13.51
CA LEU A 13 -6.62 0.76 -12.20
C LEU A 13 -8.07 0.85 -11.71
N GLY A 14 -8.79 1.92 -12.05
CA GLY A 14 -10.19 2.08 -11.66
C GLY A 14 -11.09 1.00 -12.27
N ASN A 15 -10.86 0.64 -13.54
CA ASN A 15 -11.55 -0.46 -14.19
C ASN A 15 -11.16 -1.81 -13.61
N THR A 16 -9.88 -2.05 -13.37
CA THR A 16 -9.40 -3.31 -12.75
C THR A 16 -9.99 -3.52 -11.37
N VAL A 17 -10.13 -2.45 -10.56
CA VAL A 17 -10.83 -2.49 -9.26
C VAL A 17 -12.29 -2.93 -9.43
N ARG A 18 -13.03 -2.36 -10.40
CA ARG A 18 -14.42 -2.73 -10.66
C ARG A 18 -14.54 -4.19 -11.09
N VAL A 19 -13.70 -4.62 -12.03
CA VAL A 19 -13.67 -6.01 -12.50
C VAL A 19 -13.37 -6.99 -11.37
N ALA A 20 -12.40 -6.70 -10.50
CA ALA A 20 -12.10 -7.54 -9.36
C ALA A 20 -13.28 -7.61 -8.36
N THR A 21 -13.98 -6.49 -8.15
CA THR A 21 -15.16 -6.43 -7.30
C THR A 21 -16.31 -7.25 -7.88
N GLU A 22 -16.61 -7.11 -9.17
CA GLU A 22 -17.65 -7.84 -9.88
C GLU A 22 -17.35 -9.35 -9.98
N ALA A 23 -16.07 -9.72 -10.04
CA ALA A 23 -15.62 -11.11 -10.02
C ALA A 23 -15.73 -11.78 -8.65
N GLY A 24 -16.16 -11.06 -7.61
CA GLY A 24 -16.43 -11.60 -6.28
C GLY A 24 -15.23 -11.59 -5.33
N ALA A 25 -14.30 -10.66 -5.48
CA ALA A 25 -13.29 -10.42 -4.45
C ALA A 25 -13.96 -9.93 -3.15
N ASP A 26 -13.49 -10.40 -2.00
CA ASP A 26 -13.98 -9.98 -0.68
C ASP A 26 -13.25 -8.72 -0.17
N ALA A 27 -12.04 -8.46 -0.64
CA ALA A 27 -11.24 -7.27 -0.34
C ALA A 27 -10.17 -7.06 -1.41
N LEU A 28 -9.56 -5.88 -1.39
CA LEU A 28 -8.45 -5.53 -2.28
C LEU A 28 -7.20 -5.17 -1.48
N THR A 29 -6.02 -5.58 -1.98
CA THR A 29 -4.72 -5.09 -1.48
C THR A 29 -4.04 -4.25 -2.56
N LEU A 30 -3.65 -3.04 -2.25
CA LEU A 30 -2.93 -2.10 -3.11
C LEU A 30 -1.75 -1.51 -2.33
N VAL A 31 -0.49 -1.63 -2.84
CA VAL A 31 -0.10 -2.02 -4.21
C VAL A 31 0.98 -3.11 -4.17
N ASN A 32 1.22 -3.75 -5.32
CA ASN A 32 2.45 -4.53 -5.51
C ASN A 32 3.64 -3.57 -5.74
N THR A 33 4.86 -4.10 -5.80
CA THR A 33 6.06 -3.34 -6.16
C THR A 33 5.97 -2.81 -7.59
N VAL A 34 6.70 -1.72 -7.87
CA VAL A 34 6.84 -1.18 -9.24
C VAL A 34 8.03 -1.86 -9.91
N PRO A 35 7.88 -2.40 -11.13
CA PRO A 35 9.01 -2.96 -11.87
C PRO A 35 10.15 -1.95 -12.03
N GLY A 36 11.38 -2.43 -11.84
CA GLY A 36 12.58 -1.61 -11.93
C GLY A 36 13.83 -2.45 -12.18
N ILE A 37 14.91 -1.78 -12.56
CA ILE A 37 16.22 -2.37 -12.77
C ILE A 37 17.28 -1.50 -12.10
N LEU A 38 18.29 -2.15 -11.52
CA LEU A 38 19.54 -1.53 -11.10
C LEU A 38 20.68 -2.14 -11.92
N LEU A 39 21.57 -1.29 -12.40
CA LEU A 39 22.71 -1.68 -13.22
C LEU A 39 24.01 -1.36 -12.48
N HIS A 40 24.98 -2.28 -12.55
CA HIS A 40 26.33 -1.99 -12.11
C HIS A 40 26.93 -0.84 -12.93
N ALA A 41 27.40 0.18 -12.25
CA ALA A 41 27.97 1.36 -12.90
C ALA A 41 29.23 1.04 -13.74
N ARG A 42 29.93 -0.06 -13.44
CA ARG A 42 31.19 -0.43 -14.08
C ARG A 42 30.97 -1.00 -15.49
N ASP A 43 29.97 -1.86 -15.67
CA ASP A 43 29.82 -2.68 -16.86
C ASP A 43 28.39 -2.73 -17.42
N GLY A 44 27.44 -2.07 -16.75
CA GLY A 44 26.05 -2.00 -17.16
C GLY A 44 25.28 -3.32 -17.00
N THR A 45 25.83 -4.31 -16.32
CA THR A 45 25.12 -5.57 -16.03
C THR A 45 24.07 -5.36 -14.94
N PRO A 46 22.92 -6.09 -14.96
CA PRO A 46 21.95 -6.04 -13.88
C PRO A 46 22.52 -6.47 -12.53
N GLU A 47 22.23 -5.74 -11.46
CA GLU A 47 22.60 -6.11 -10.09
C GLU A 47 21.83 -7.33 -9.57
N LEU A 48 20.60 -7.53 -10.08
CA LEU A 48 19.76 -8.66 -9.71
C LEU A 48 19.95 -9.80 -10.70
N GLY A 49 20.14 -11.01 -10.20
CA GLY A 49 20.32 -12.21 -11.03
C GLY A 49 19.15 -12.50 -11.98
N ALA A 50 17.93 -12.02 -11.66
CA ALA A 50 16.76 -12.11 -12.54
C ALA A 50 16.70 -10.98 -13.60
N GLY A 51 17.71 -10.13 -13.66
CA GLY A 51 17.79 -8.99 -14.58
C GLY A 51 16.99 -7.77 -14.13
N GLN A 52 15.85 -7.96 -13.52
CA GLN A 52 14.97 -6.89 -13.00
C GLN A 52 14.29 -7.31 -11.71
N GLY A 53 13.67 -6.36 -11.02
CA GLY A 53 12.95 -6.62 -9.77
C GLY A 53 11.86 -5.61 -9.51
N GLY A 54 11.30 -5.64 -8.30
CA GLY A 54 10.27 -4.71 -7.87
C GLY A 54 10.85 -3.64 -6.92
N MET A 55 10.69 -2.39 -7.28
CA MET A 55 11.00 -1.27 -6.39
C MET A 55 9.98 -1.24 -5.24
N SER A 56 10.48 -1.16 -4.00
CA SER A 56 9.69 -1.05 -2.79
C SER A 56 10.27 0.04 -1.86
N GLY A 57 9.76 0.15 -0.64
CA GLY A 57 10.26 1.11 0.34
C GLY A 57 9.55 2.47 0.29
N PRO A 58 10.10 3.51 0.95
CA PRO A 58 9.43 4.80 1.14
C PRO A 58 9.01 5.50 -0.14
N ALA A 59 9.79 5.32 -1.22
CA ALA A 59 9.50 5.91 -2.54
C ALA A 59 8.17 5.39 -3.15
N LEU A 60 7.70 4.20 -2.73
CA LEU A 60 6.45 3.63 -3.21
C LEU A 60 5.21 4.26 -2.55
N ARG A 61 5.34 4.93 -1.42
CA ARG A 61 4.21 5.49 -0.66
C ARG A 61 3.29 6.40 -1.47
N PRO A 62 3.76 7.42 -2.21
CA PRO A 62 2.86 8.27 -2.99
C PRO A 62 2.11 7.51 -4.09
N VAL A 63 2.72 6.47 -4.65
CA VAL A 63 2.09 5.59 -5.65
C VAL A 63 0.98 4.76 -4.99
N GLY A 64 1.26 4.16 -3.83
CA GLY A 64 0.29 3.39 -3.05
C GLY A 64 -0.90 4.24 -2.59
N LEU A 65 -0.64 5.44 -2.08
CA LEU A 65 -1.71 6.37 -1.65
C LEU A 65 -2.63 6.76 -2.81
N ARG A 66 -2.05 7.06 -4.00
CA ARG A 66 -2.83 7.34 -5.21
C ARG A 66 -3.71 6.14 -5.60
N ALA A 67 -3.13 4.95 -5.60
CA ALA A 67 -3.84 3.71 -5.95
C ALA A 67 -5.00 3.42 -5.00
N VAL A 68 -4.78 3.54 -3.68
CA VAL A 68 -5.84 3.38 -2.68
C VAL A 68 -6.94 4.42 -2.86
N GLY A 69 -6.61 5.67 -3.15
CA GLY A 69 -7.60 6.71 -3.43
C GLY A 69 -8.47 6.40 -4.66
N ILE A 70 -7.87 5.87 -5.74
CA ILE A 70 -8.61 5.42 -6.94
C ILE A 70 -9.53 4.25 -6.57
N ALA A 71 -9.02 3.25 -5.85
CA ALA A 71 -9.80 2.09 -5.45
C ALA A 71 -10.96 2.47 -4.53
N SER A 72 -10.73 3.33 -3.54
CA SER A 72 -11.76 3.81 -2.61
C SER A 72 -12.90 4.58 -3.31
N ALA A 73 -12.64 5.18 -4.46
CA ALA A 73 -13.67 5.82 -5.28
C ALA A 73 -14.41 4.83 -6.20
N ALA A 74 -13.87 3.64 -6.46
CA ALA A 74 -14.36 2.68 -7.45
C ALA A 74 -15.06 1.45 -6.82
N THR A 75 -14.91 1.20 -5.52
CA THR A 75 -15.52 0.05 -4.83
C THR A 75 -15.88 0.38 -3.39
N VAL A 76 -16.80 -0.40 -2.83
CA VAL A 76 -17.16 -0.40 -1.39
C VAL A 76 -16.43 -1.50 -0.62
N LEU A 77 -15.66 -2.36 -1.29
CA LEU A 77 -14.90 -3.43 -0.64
C LEU A 77 -13.85 -2.86 0.33
N PRO A 78 -13.52 -3.60 1.39
CA PRO A 78 -12.39 -3.26 2.25
C PRO A 78 -11.09 -3.19 1.45
N ILE A 79 -10.29 -2.15 1.70
CA ILE A 79 -9.01 -1.93 1.03
C ILE A 79 -7.88 -2.04 2.05
N VAL A 80 -6.89 -2.86 1.73
CA VAL A 80 -5.63 -2.96 2.48
C VAL A 80 -4.57 -2.15 1.75
N GLY A 81 -4.11 -1.07 2.38
CA GLY A 81 -3.06 -0.21 1.82
C GLY A 81 -1.67 -0.75 2.14
N VAL A 82 -0.82 -0.88 1.14
CA VAL A 82 0.57 -1.31 1.30
C VAL A 82 1.51 -0.54 0.37
N GLY A 83 2.73 -0.32 0.83
CA GLY A 83 3.80 0.36 0.10
C GLY A 83 4.32 1.58 0.85
N GLY A 84 5.55 1.49 1.32
CA GLY A 84 6.24 2.60 1.96
C GLY A 84 5.73 2.99 3.35
N VAL A 85 5.08 2.09 4.08
CA VAL A 85 4.67 2.32 5.47
C VAL A 85 5.84 2.04 6.39
N PHE A 86 6.40 3.10 7.00
CA PHE A 86 7.55 3.07 7.91
C PHE A 86 7.27 3.74 9.26
N ALA A 87 6.28 4.64 9.29
CA ALA A 87 5.92 5.42 10.46
C ALA A 87 4.38 5.42 10.69
N PRO A 88 3.91 5.75 11.91
CA PRO A 88 2.48 5.89 12.19
C PRO A 88 1.77 6.88 11.26
N THR A 89 2.43 7.98 10.91
CA THR A 89 1.90 8.98 9.97
C THR A 89 1.65 8.44 8.57
N ASP A 90 2.42 7.44 8.15
CA ASP A 90 2.20 6.79 6.84
C ASP A 90 0.92 5.94 6.88
N ALA A 91 0.69 5.21 7.97
CA ALA A 91 -0.54 4.45 8.17
C ALA A 91 -1.77 5.37 8.19
N VAL A 92 -1.68 6.52 8.88
CA VAL A 92 -2.75 7.53 8.89
C VAL A 92 -3.00 8.08 7.47
N ALA A 93 -1.96 8.32 6.68
CA ALA A 93 -2.13 8.76 5.30
C ALA A 93 -2.92 7.73 4.47
N TYR A 94 -2.64 6.43 4.64
CA TYR A 94 -3.41 5.36 4.00
C TYR A 94 -4.86 5.30 4.46
N ALA A 95 -5.13 5.46 5.77
CA ALA A 95 -6.50 5.55 6.29
C ALA A 95 -7.26 6.70 5.62
N ARG A 96 -6.64 7.88 5.53
CA ARG A 96 -7.22 9.05 4.88
C ARG A 96 -7.43 8.88 3.38
N ALA A 97 -6.62 8.06 2.72
CA ALA A 97 -6.82 7.68 1.32
C ALA A 97 -7.97 6.69 1.14
N GLY A 98 -8.51 6.10 2.21
CA GLY A 98 -9.64 5.18 2.20
C GLY A 98 -9.30 3.73 2.58
N ALA A 99 -8.07 3.44 2.98
CA ALA A 99 -7.70 2.09 3.42
C ALA A 99 -8.41 1.70 4.72
N SER A 100 -8.91 0.47 4.78
CA SER A 100 -9.49 -0.16 5.97
C SER A 100 -8.41 -0.74 6.88
N LEU A 101 -7.29 -1.17 6.30
CA LEU A 101 -6.12 -1.74 6.98
C LEU A 101 -4.85 -1.28 6.26
N VAL A 102 -3.69 -1.47 6.91
CA VAL A 102 -2.38 -1.28 6.28
C VAL A 102 -1.50 -2.51 6.48
N GLU A 103 -0.68 -2.81 5.47
CA GLU A 103 0.39 -3.80 5.54
C GLU A 103 1.75 -3.11 5.60
N ILE A 104 2.68 -3.74 6.31
CA ILE A 104 4.07 -3.30 6.44
C ILE A 104 4.97 -4.41 5.91
N GLY A 105 5.61 -4.16 4.77
CA GLY A 105 6.56 -5.08 4.13
C GLY A 105 8.00 -4.67 4.38
N THR A 106 8.57 -3.88 3.49
CA THR A 106 10.00 -3.52 3.41
C THR A 106 10.59 -2.98 4.72
N ALA A 107 9.82 -2.22 5.50
CA ALA A 107 10.28 -1.73 6.79
C ALA A 107 10.67 -2.85 7.77
N SER A 108 10.05 -4.03 7.65
CA SER A 108 10.33 -5.18 8.51
C SER A 108 11.71 -5.80 8.24
N PHE A 109 12.28 -5.64 7.04
CA PHE A 109 13.65 -6.08 6.75
C PHE A 109 14.68 -5.22 7.49
N ALA A 110 14.47 -3.91 7.55
CA ALA A 110 15.36 -3.01 8.29
C ALA A 110 15.10 -3.06 9.81
N ALA A 111 13.88 -3.29 10.23
CA ALA A 111 13.46 -3.35 11.62
C ALA A 111 12.35 -4.40 11.81
N PRO A 112 12.67 -5.63 12.27
CA PRO A 112 11.69 -6.71 12.45
C PRO A 112 10.47 -6.33 13.29
N ARG A 113 10.61 -5.34 14.17
CA ARG A 113 9.50 -4.81 15.00
C ARG A 113 8.84 -3.55 14.41
N ALA A 114 8.97 -3.32 13.10
CA ALA A 114 8.41 -2.13 12.43
C ALA A 114 6.89 -2.02 12.64
N ALA A 115 6.16 -3.10 12.45
CA ALA A 115 4.71 -3.14 12.66
C ALA A 115 4.30 -2.75 14.08
N GLU A 116 4.99 -3.31 15.08
CA GLU A 116 4.75 -2.97 16.49
C GLU A 116 5.02 -1.48 16.78
N LYS A 117 6.10 -0.92 16.21
CA LYS A 117 6.42 0.49 16.37
C LYS A 117 5.34 1.39 15.77
N VAL A 118 4.83 1.02 14.60
CA VAL A 118 3.74 1.75 13.94
C VAL A 118 2.47 1.69 14.81
N VAL A 119 2.06 0.50 15.27
CA VAL A 119 0.88 0.34 16.14
C VAL A 119 1.02 1.14 17.45
N ARG A 120 2.16 1.04 18.12
CA ARG A 120 2.41 1.83 19.35
C ARG A 120 2.40 3.34 19.09
N GLY A 121 2.87 3.75 17.92
CA GLY A 121 2.84 5.16 17.53
C GLY A 121 1.43 5.64 17.22
N LEU A 122 0.60 4.82 16.58
CA LEU A 122 -0.81 5.13 16.33
C LEU A 122 -1.60 5.33 17.62
N SER A 123 -1.37 4.50 18.64
CA SER A 123 -2.05 4.65 19.95
C SER A 123 -1.70 5.95 20.69
N ARG A 124 -0.63 6.63 20.28
CA ARG A 124 -0.18 7.93 20.83
C ARG A 124 -0.48 9.11 19.90
N TRP A 125 -0.87 8.82 18.66
CA TRP A 125 -0.97 9.84 17.62
C TRP A 125 -2.31 10.57 17.62
N GLY A 126 -3.37 9.88 17.93
CA GLY A 126 -4.72 10.43 17.99
C GLY A 126 -5.19 10.75 19.41
N ARG A 127 -6.38 11.28 19.55
CA ARG A 127 -7.06 11.33 20.84
C ARG A 127 -7.43 9.89 21.25
N PRO A 128 -7.57 9.56 22.53
CA PRO A 128 -7.98 8.22 22.97
C PRO A 128 -9.31 7.74 22.39
N SER A 129 -10.14 8.68 21.91
CA SER A 129 -11.44 8.42 21.28
C SER A 129 -11.35 8.19 19.77
N ASP A 130 -10.21 8.50 19.11
CA ASP A 130 -10.08 8.40 17.67
C ASP A 130 -10.00 6.92 17.27
N ARG A 131 -10.95 6.48 16.49
CA ARG A 131 -10.97 5.15 15.88
C ARG A 131 -10.32 5.21 14.49
N TRP A 132 -9.92 4.06 13.97
CA TRP A 132 -9.39 3.96 12.60
C TRP A 132 -10.36 4.53 11.57
N ASP A 133 -11.65 4.24 11.74
CA ASP A 133 -12.70 4.72 10.83
C ASP A 133 -12.86 6.25 10.84
N ASP A 134 -12.56 6.90 11.98
CA ASP A 134 -12.58 8.38 12.08
C ASP A 134 -11.46 9.04 11.27
N LEU A 135 -10.41 8.28 10.92
CA LEU A 135 -9.29 8.74 10.11
C LEU A 135 -9.53 8.55 8.61
N ARG A 136 -10.49 7.72 8.24
CA ARG A 136 -10.80 7.45 6.83
C ARG A 136 -11.45 8.68 6.19
N ALA A 137 -11.19 8.87 4.89
CA ALA A 137 -11.93 9.87 4.14
C ALA A 137 -13.43 9.51 4.14
N PRO A 138 -14.33 10.49 4.30
CA PRO A 138 -15.74 10.21 4.13
C PRO A 138 -15.98 9.66 2.72
N PRO A 139 -16.91 8.71 2.55
CA PRO A 139 -17.29 8.23 1.23
C PRO A 139 -17.72 9.44 0.37
N LYS A 140 -17.17 9.52 -0.82
CA LYS A 140 -17.49 10.58 -1.80
C LYS A 140 -18.81 10.29 -2.49
#